data_b2f8ea628dc5d50398c416e3d7e6f5e4
#
_entry.id   b2f8ea628dc5d50398c416e3d7e6f5e4
#
_cell.length_a   1.000
_cell.length_b   1.000
_cell.length_c   1.000
_cell.angle_alpha   90.00
_cell.angle_beta   90.00
_cell.angle_gamma   90.00
#
_symmetry.space_group_name_H-M   'P 1'
#
loop_
_entity.id
_entity.type
_entity.pdbx_description
1 polymer ?
#
loop_
_entity_poly.entity_id
_entity_poly.type
_entity_poly.pdbx_seq_one_letter_code
_entity_poly.pdbx_strand_id
1 'polypeptide(L)'
;NPLETTGAYLSPKEFKEALLDEDTVVLDTRNDYEYDLGHFRGAIRPDIRNFRELPQWVRDNKEKFMDKRVVVYCTGGVRCEKFSGWMVREGYKDVGQLHGGIATYGKDPEVQGELWDGKMYVFDERIAVDVNHVDPSVVGKDWFDGTPCERYVNCGNPFCNRRILTSEENEDKYLRGCSHECRVHPRNRYVEEHNLSQAEVAERLAVIGETLDGTLA
;
A
#
# COMPACT_ATOMS: atom_id res chain seq x y z
N ASN A 1 -0.74 -25.90 5.05
CA ASN A 1 -0.59 -26.29 3.65
C ASN A 1 -1.77 -25.71 2.85
N PRO A 2 -1.57 -24.78 1.90
CA PRO A 2 -2.65 -24.20 1.10
C PRO A 2 -3.43 -25.22 0.28
N LEU A 3 -2.84 -26.37 -0.02
CA LEU A 3 -3.49 -27.48 -0.73
C LEU A 3 -4.54 -28.21 0.12
N GLU A 4 -4.50 -28.04 1.44
CA GLU A 4 -5.42 -28.73 2.37
C GLU A 4 -6.53 -27.81 2.88
N THR A 5 -6.23 -26.49 3.02
CA THR A 5 -7.18 -25.55 3.57
C THR A 5 -6.91 -24.16 2.97
N THR A 6 -7.89 -23.63 2.27
CA THR A 6 -7.87 -22.25 1.75
C THR A 6 -9.31 -21.70 1.73
N GLY A 7 -9.45 -20.37 1.64
CA GLY A 7 -10.76 -19.74 1.44
C GLY A 7 -11.32 -20.04 0.03
N ALA A 8 -12.62 -19.86 -0.13
CA ALA A 8 -13.28 -20.05 -1.42
C ALA A 8 -12.70 -19.10 -2.48
N TYR A 9 -12.42 -19.62 -3.67
CA TYR A 9 -12.01 -18.78 -4.80
C TYR A 9 -13.21 -18.08 -5.42
N LEU A 10 -13.12 -16.76 -5.55
CA LEU A 10 -14.09 -15.91 -6.21
C LEU A 10 -13.56 -15.46 -7.57
N SER A 11 -14.36 -15.61 -8.62
CA SER A 11 -14.09 -14.98 -9.91
C SER A 11 -14.12 -13.45 -9.79
N PRO A 12 -13.57 -12.69 -10.74
CA PRO A 12 -13.67 -11.23 -10.76
C PRO A 12 -15.12 -10.72 -10.60
N LYS A 13 -16.09 -11.37 -11.26
CA LYS A 13 -17.50 -11.02 -11.14
C LYS A 13 -18.05 -11.26 -9.73
N GLU A 14 -17.83 -12.43 -9.14
CA GLU A 14 -18.25 -12.74 -7.77
C GLU A 14 -17.57 -11.84 -6.74
N PHE A 15 -16.31 -11.46 -6.99
CA PHE A 15 -15.62 -10.51 -6.14
C PHE A 15 -16.20 -9.10 -6.24
N LYS A 16 -16.58 -8.65 -7.44
CA LYS A 16 -17.30 -7.38 -7.64
C LYS A 16 -18.65 -7.38 -6.90
N GLU A 17 -19.38 -8.47 -6.94
CA GLU A 17 -20.63 -8.63 -6.17
C GLU A 17 -20.35 -8.53 -4.66
N ALA A 18 -19.28 -9.15 -4.18
CA ALA A 18 -18.87 -9.06 -2.79
C ALA A 18 -18.45 -7.63 -2.37
N LEU A 19 -17.82 -6.86 -3.25
CA LEU A 19 -17.49 -5.44 -3.02
C LEU A 19 -18.73 -4.55 -2.84
N LEU A 20 -19.84 -4.92 -3.47
CA LEU A 20 -21.11 -4.19 -3.43
C LEU A 20 -22.03 -4.65 -2.29
N ASP A 21 -21.69 -5.75 -1.61
CA ASP A 21 -22.44 -6.30 -0.50
C ASP A 21 -22.01 -5.63 0.82
N GLU A 22 -22.94 -4.89 1.45
CA GLU A 22 -22.70 -4.16 2.69
C GLU A 22 -22.37 -5.07 3.90
N ASP A 23 -22.78 -6.34 3.85
CA ASP A 23 -22.51 -7.32 4.91
C ASP A 23 -21.15 -8.03 4.73
N THR A 24 -20.48 -7.83 3.61
CA THR A 24 -19.18 -8.42 3.31
C THR A 24 -18.03 -7.46 3.70
N VAL A 25 -17.07 -7.98 4.44
CA VAL A 25 -15.84 -7.27 4.77
C VAL A 25 -14.75 -7.60 3.74
N VAL A 26 -14.21 -6.57 3.12
CA VAL A 26 -13.11 -6.69 2.15
C VAL A 26 -11.80 -6.29 2.80
N LEU A 27 -10.83 -7.20 2.84
CA LEU A 27 -9.52 -6.97 3.45
C LEU A 27 -8.41 -7.01 2.40
N ASP A 28 -7.65 -5.94 2.31
CA ASP A 28 -6.39 -5.94 1.56
C ASP A 28 -5.33 -6.71 2.34
N THR A 29 -4.73 -7.73 1.73
CA THR A 29 -3.66 -8.51 2.39
C THR A 29 -2.26 -8.02 2.01
N ARG A 30 -2.16 -6.91 1.31
CA ARG A 30 -0.89 -6.31 0.90
C ARG A 30 -0.34 -5.39 2.00
N ASN A 31 0.86 -4.87 1.77
CA ASN A 31 1.48 -3.91 2.66
C ASN A 31 0.83 -2.51 2.53
N ASP A 32 0.99 -1.68 3.55
CA ASP A 32 0.40 -0.34 3.64
C ASP A 32 0.69 0.53 2.40
N TYR A 33 1.94 0.56 1.93
CA TYR A 33 2.33 1.35 0.76
C TYR A 33 1.71 0.84 -0.56
N GLU A 34 1.35 -0.44 -0.66
CA GLU A 34 0.62 -0.97 -1.81
C GLU A 34 -0.83 -0.49 -1.82
N TYR A 35 -1.48 -0.48 -0.64
CA TYR A 35 -2.84 0.06 -0.46
C TYR A 35 -2.90 1.56 -0.76
N ASP A 36 -1.94 2.32 -0.27
CA ASP A 36 -1.92 3.78 -0.37
C ASP A 36 -1.82 4.28 -1.83
N LEU A 37 -1.26 3.48 -2.74
CA LEU A 37 -1.22 3.76 -4.18
C LEU A 37 -2.53 3.45 -4.90
N GLY A 38 -3.21 2.39 -4.46
CA GLY A 38 -4.48 1.97 -5.03
C GLY A 38 -5.06 0.76 -4.28
N HIS A 39 -6.39 0.72 -4.20
CA HIS A 39 -7.14 -0.29 -3.46
C HIS A 39 -8.58 -0.40 -3.99
N PHE A 40 -9.27 -1.47 -3.65
CA PHE A 40 -10.70 -1.56 -3.90
C PHE A 40 -11.49 -0.65 -2.97
N ARG A 41 -12.55 -0.02 -3.48
CA ARG A 41 -13.47 0.82 -2.71
C ARG A 41 -14.02 0.06 -1.50
N GLY A 42 -13.94 0.68 -0.32
CA GLY A 42 -14.40 0.08 0.92
C GLY A 42 -13.50 -1.00 1.52
N ALA A 43 -12.37 -1.34 0.91
CA ALA A 43 -11.44 -2.30 1.47
C ALA A 43 -10.78 -1.77 2.75
N ILE A 44 -10.61 -2.66 3.73
CA ILE A 44 -9.88 -2.36 4.95
C ILE A 44 -8.38 -2.34 4.66
N ARG A 45 -7.72 -1.24 5.06
CA ARG A 45 -6.27 -1.08 5.05
C ARG A 45 -5.68 -1.64 6.34
N PRO A 46 -4.87 -2.71 6.31
CA PRO A 46 -4.10 -3.09 7.48
C PRO A 46 -2.90 -2.16 7.66
N ASP A 47 -2.63 -1.78 8.91
CA ASP A 47 -1.45 -0.98 9.23
C ASP A 47 -0.23 -1.91 9.42
N ILE A 48 0.25 -2.45 8.33
CA ILE A 48 1.38 -3.37 8.26
C ILE A 48 2.37 -2.96 7.18
N ARG A 49 3.64 -3.05 7.46
CA ARG A 49 4.73 -2.85 6.48
C ARG A 49 5.19 -4.16 5.83
N ASN A 50 4.84 -5.28 6.45
CA ASN A 50 5.25 -6.61 5.99
C ASN A 50 4.08 -7.58 6.16
N PHE A 51 3.82 -8.39 5.14
CA PHE A 51 2.78 -9.41 5.14
C PHE A 51 2.83 -10.37 6.35
N ARG A 52 3.99 -10.60 6.95
CA ARG A 52 4.14 -11.46 8.14
C ARG A 52 3.43 -10.89 9.37
N GLU A 53 3.16 -9.60 9.41
CA GLU A 53 2.48 -8.90 10.50
C GLU A 53 0.97 -9.09 10.42
N LEU A 54 0.42 -9.41 9.25
CA LEU A 54 -1.01 -9.45 8.98
C LEU A 54 -1.79 -10.40 9.91
N PRO A 55 -1.33 -11.63 10.21
CA PRO A 55 -2.05 -12.52 11.14
C PRO A 55 -2.24 -11.90 12.53
N GLN A 56 -1.21 -11.26 13.07
CA GLN A 56 -1.30 -10.60 14.38
C GLN A 56 -2.20 -9.38 14.31
N TRP A 57 -2.07 -8.56 13.27
CA TRP A 57 -2.94 -7.40 13.07
C TRP A 57 -4.42 -7.79 13.01
N VAL A 58 -4.77 -8.89 12.33
CA VAL A 58 -6.15 -9.40 12.26
C VAL A 58 -6.62 -9.92 13.62
N ARG A 59 -5.76 -10.59 14.41
CA ARG A 59 -6.11 -11.00 15.79
C ARG A 59 -6.41 -9.79 16.67
N ASP A 60 -5.61 -8.74 16.57
CA ASP A 60 -5.77 -7.49 17.34
C ASP A 60 -7.02 -6.69 16.93
N ASN A 61 -7.56 -6.94 15.74
CA ASN A 61 -8.78 -6.33 15.20
C ASN A 61 -9.90 -7.35 14.95
N LYS A 62 -9.95 -8.42 15.75
CA LYS A 62 -10.82 -9.58 15.54
C LYS A 62 -12.29 -9.21 15.39
N GLU A 63 -12.76 -8.20 16.09
CA GLU A 63 -14.15 -7.72 16.07
C GLU A 63 -14.61 -7.24 14.70
N LYS A 64 -13.69 -6.85 13.82
CA LYS A 64 -13.98 -6.42 12.45
C LYS A 64 -14.33 -7.58 11.52
N PHE A 65 -13.90 -8.80 11.87
CA PHE A 65 -13.90 -9.96 10.96
C PHE A 65 -14.70 -11.15 11.46
N MET A 66 -14.78 -11.35 12.80
CA MET A 66 -15.50 -12.48 13.36
C MET A 66 -16.99 -12.43 13.04
N ASP A 67 -17.56 -13.61 12.73
CA ASP A 67 -18.96 -13.82 12.38
C ASP A 67 -19.46 -13.02 11.15
N LYS A 68 -18.52 -12.56 10.31
CA LYS A 68 -18.80 -11.88 9.05
C LYS A 68 -18.26 -12.70 7.87
N ARG A 69 -18.82 -12.45 6.68
CA ARG A 69 -18.21 -12.86 5.44
C ARG A 69 -16.98 -11.98 5.20
N VAL A 70 -15.80 -12.58 5.02
CA VAL A 70 -14.56 -11.87 4.75
C VAL A 70 -14.02 -12.29 3.40
N VAL A 71 -13.80 -11.34 2.51
CA VAL A 71 -13.12 -11.59 1.23
C VAL A 71 -11.78 -10.87 1.21
N VAL A 72 -10.76 -11.55 0.74
CA VAL A 72 -9.39 -11.05 0.74
C VAL A 72 -8.83 -10.96 -0.67
N TYR A 73 -7.92 -10.03 -0.90
CA TYR A 73 -7.23 -9.88 -2.17
C TYR A 73 -5.76 -9.49 -1.99
N CYS A 74 -4.97 -9.77 -3.01
CA CYS A 74 -3.60 -9.27 -3.19
C CYS A 74 -3.31 -9.09 -4.68
N THR A 75 -2.07 -8.82 -5.04
CA THR A 75 -1.67 -8.55 -6.43
C THR A 75 -1.96 -9.72 -7.38
N GLY A 76 -1.52 -10.93 -7.04
CA GLY A 76 -1.61 -12.12 -7.90
C GLY A 76 -2.22 -13.37 -7.26
N GLY A 77 -2.78 -13.27 -6.04
CA GLY A 77 -3.44 -14.38 -5.34
C GLY A 77 -2.57 -15.18 -4.36
N VAL A 78 -1.25 -15.22 -4.54
CA VAL A 78 -0.33 -16.08 -3.75
C VAL A 78 -0.36 -15.81 -2.24
N ARG A 79 -0.39 -14.53 -1.83
CA ARG A 79 -0.51 -14.16 -0.42
C ARG A 79 -1.87 -14.59 0.15
N CYS A 80 -2.92 -14.45 -0.66
CA CYS A 80 -4.29 -14.80 -0.27
C CYS A 80 -4.47 -16.28 -0.01
N GLU A 81 -3.90 -17.17 -0.81
CA GLU A 81 -3.98 -18.61 -0.59
C GLU A 81 -3.46 -19.02 0.81
N LYS A 82 -2.33 -18.45 1.21
CA LYS A 82 -1.77 -18.71 2.53
C LYS A 82 -2.61 -18.09 3.64
N PHE A 83 -3.03 -16.84 3.44
CA PHE A 83 -3.70 -16.07 4.47
C PHE A 83 -5.14 -16.52 4.69
N SER A 84 -5.92 -16.77 3.63
CA SER A 84 -7.28 -17.28 3.76
C SER A 84 -7.31 -18.66 4.44
N GLY A 85 -6.36 -19.53 4.11
CA GLY A 85 -6.18 -20.81 4.79
C GLY A 85 -5.83 -20.68 6.28
N TRP A 86 -5.07 -19.65 6.64
CA TRP A 86 -4.83 -19.31 8.04
C TRP A 86 -6.11 -18.82 8.72
N MET A 87 -6.89 -17.94 8.11
CA MET A 87 -8.16 -17.46 8.66
C MET A 87 -9.15 -18.60 8.94
N VAL A 88 -9.31 -19.53 8.00
CA VAL A 88 -10.18 -20.71 8.18
C VAL A 88 -9.74 -21.53 9.38
N ARG A 89 -8.43 -21.77 9.58
CA ARG A 89 -7.89 -22.50 10.75
C ARG A 89 -8.06 -21.74 12.07
N GLU A 90 -8.06 -20.41 12.04
CA GLU A 90 -8.33 -19.57 13.23
C GLU A 90 -9.85 -19.51 13.57
N GLY A 91 -10.69 -20.14 12.78
CA GLY A 91 -12.14 -20.26 13.06
C GLY A 91 -13.02 -19.21 12.38
N TYR A 92 -12.49 -18.45 11.42
CA TYR A 92 -13.32 -17.60 10.56
C TYR A 92 -14.10 -18.50 9.58
N LYS A 93 -15.44 -18.35 9.55
CA LYS A 93 -16.32 -19.36 8.93
C LYS A 93 -16.56 -19.14 7.44
N ASP A 94 -16.64 -17.89 7.00
CA ASP A 94 -16.94 -17.51 5.62
C ASP A 94 -15.79 -16.65 5.07
N VAL A 95 -14.82 -17.30 4.45
CA VAL A 95 -13.62 -16.67 3.91
C VAL A 95 -13.51 -16.94 2.42
N GLY A 96 -13.51 -15.86 1.63
CA GLY A 96 -13.28 -15.89 0.19
C GLY A 96 -11.98 -15.18 -0.22
N GLN A 97 -11.50 -15.44 -1.43
CA GLN A 97 -10.34 -14.79 -1.99
C GLN A 97 -10.50 -14.52 -3.49
N LEU A 98 -10.00 -13.39 -3.95
CA LEU A 98 -10.00 -13.04 -5.38
C LEU A 98 -9.05 -13.97 -6.14
N HIS A 99 -9.61 -14.81 -7.02
CA HIS A 99 -8.83 -15.71 -7.86
C HIS A 99 -7.94 -14.94 -8.84
N GLY A 100 -6.64 -15.20 -8.80
CA GLY A 100 -5.67 -14.51 -9.64
C GLY A 100 -5.37 -13.06 -9.23
N GLY A 101 -5.99 -12.57 -8.16
CA GLY A 101 -5.73 -11.25 -7.59
C GLY A 101 -6.16 -10.07 -8.47
N ILE A 102 -5.67 -8.88 -8.11
CA ILE A 102 -5.95 -7.61 -8.81
C ILE A 102 -5.54 -7.71 -10.28
N ALA A 103 -4.43 -8.38 -10.57
CA ALA A 103 -3.91 -8.51 -11.94
C ALA A 103 -4.91 -9.21 -12.87
N THR A 104 -5.62 -10.22 -12.38
CA THR A 104 -6.69 -10.89 -13.13
C THR A 104 -7.94 -10.03 -13.22
N TYR A 105 -8.32 -9.37 -12.11
CA TYR A 105 -9.49 -8.50 -12.03
C TYR A 105 -9.43 -7.35 -13.04
N GLY A 106 -8.27 -6.68 -13.17
CA GLY A 106 -8.08 -5.58 -14.12
C GLY A 106 -8.11 -6.00 -15.59
N LYS A 107 -7.78 -7.27 -15.90
CA LYS A 107 -7.78 -7.82 -17.26
C LYS A 107 -9.08 -8.52 -17.65
N ASP A 108 -9.95 -8.74 -16.70
CA ASP A 108 -11.23 -9.41 -16.94
C ASP A 108 -12.13 -8.52 -17.84
N PRO A 109 -12.66 -9.04 -18.97
CA PRO A 109 -13.40 -8.22 -19.94
C PRO A 109 -14.77 -7.78 -19.43
N GLU A 110 -15.32 -8.42 -18.39
CA GLU A 110 -16.64 -8.09 -17.82
C GLU A 110 -16.50 -7.00 -16.75
N VAL A 111 -15.55 -7.12 -15.82
CA VAL A 111 -15.40 -6.16 -14.71
C VAL A 111 -14.45 -5.01 -15.03
N GLN A 112 -13.45 -5.22 -15.89
CA GLN A 112 -12.51 -4.20 -16.39
C GLN A 112 -11.88 -3.35 -15.28
N GLY A 113 -11.64 -3.94 -14.10
CA GLY A 113 -11.08 -3.23 -12.95
C GLY A 113 -12.00 -2.26 -12.24
N GLU A 114 -13.31 -2.25 -12.54
CA GLU A 114 -14.30 -1.38 -11.89
C GLU A 114 -14.28 -1.53 -10.36
N LEU A 115 -14.52 -0.46 -9.62
CA LEU A 115 -14.42 -0.36 -8.16
C LEU A 115 -12.99 -0.40 -7.60
N TRP A 116 -11.97 -0.41 -8.46
CA TRP A 116 -10.60 -0.16 -8.05
C TRP A 116 -10.29 1.33 -8.16
N ASP A 117 -9.70 1.91 -7.11
CA ASP A 117 -9.22 3.28 -7.09
C ASP A 117 -7.70 3.33 -7.06
N GLY A 118 -7.10 4.19 -7.89
CA GLY A 118 -5.65 4.36 -8.02
C GLY A 118 -4.98 3.33 -8.91
N LYS A 119 -3.69 3.11 -8.69
CA LYS A 119 -2.85 2.15 -9.43
C LYS A 119 -2.48 0.94 -8.59
N MET A 120 -2.18 -0.17 -9.24
CA MET A 120 -1.64 -1.35 -8.57
C MET A 120 -0.12 -1.24 -8.49
N TYR A 121 0.43 -1.36 -7.26
CA TYR A 121 1.87 -1.49 -7.05
C TYR A 121 2.37 -2.83 -7.60
N VAL A 122 3.46 -2.79 -8.35
CA VAL A 122 4.16 -3.97 -8.85
C VAL A 122 5.63 -3.94 -8.46
N PHE A 123 6.23 -5.13 -8.24
CA PHE A 123 7.60 -5.27 -7.76
C PHE A 123 8.61 -5.38 -8.92
N ASP A 124 8.38 -4.63 -9.99
CA ASP A 124 9.29 -4.52 -11.13
C ASP A 124 9.55 -3.03 -11.47
N GLU A 125 10.30 -2.77 -12.55
CA GLU A 125 10.71 -1.41 -12.95
C GLU A 125 9.56 -0.45 -13.24
N ARG A 126 8.35 -0.96 -13.51
CA ARG A 126 7.15 -0.12 -13.73
C ARG A 126 6.63 0.51 -12.46
N ILE A 127 6.84 -0.12 -11.29
CA ILE A 127 6.39 0.25 -9.95
C ILE A 127 4.85 0.33 -9.83
N ALA A 128 4.16 0.92 -10.80
CA ALA A 128 2.71 1.14 -10.79
C ALA A 128 2.09 0.83 -12.16
N VAL A 129 0.93 0.17 -12.15
CA VAL A 129 0.15 -0.15 -13.36
C VAL A 129 -1.32 0.19 -13.17
N ASP A 130 -1.98 0.55 -14.27
CA ASP A 130 -3.43 0.81 -14.29
C ASP A 130 -4.21 -0.49 -14.11
N VAL A 131 -5.34 -0.40 -13.44
CA VAL A 131 -6.26 -1.52 -13.18
C VAL A 131 -7.67 -1.19 -13.64
N ASN A 132 -8.19 -0.02 -13.24
CA ASN A 132 -9.55 0.40 -13.57
C ASN A 132 -9.56 1.07 -14.95
N HIS A 133 -10.28 0.46 -15.89
CA HIS A 133 -10.45 0.95 -17.26
C HIS A 133 -11.84 1.56 -17.50
N VAL A 134 -12.68 1.65 -16.46
CA VAL A 134 -14.04 2.19 -16.52
C VAL A 134 -14.08 3.63 -16.01
N ASP A 135 -13.66 3.85 -14.75
CA ASP A 135 -13.69 5.14 -14.06
C ASP A 135 -12.42 5.32 -13.20
N PRO A 136 -11.22 5.42 -13.82
CA PRO A 136 -9.95 5.50 -13.08
C PRO A 136 -9.89 6.76 -12.20
N SER A 137 -9.29 6.62 -11.03
CA SER A 137 -9.10 7.69 -10.06
C SER A 137 -7.68 7.70 -9.48
N VAL A 138 -7.28 8.79 -8.84
CA VAL A 138 -6.02 8.92 -8.13
C VAL A 138 -6.32 8.99 -6.63
N VAL A 139 -5.79 8.05 -5.85
CA VAL A 139 -5.95 8.03 -4.39
C VAL A 139 -4.63 8.23 -3.65
N GLY A 140 -3.51 8.00 -4.32
CA GLY A 140 -2.18 8.25 -3.77
C GLY A 140 -2.00 9.73 -3.41
N LYS A 141 -1.33 9.98 -2.28
CA LYS A 141 -1.07 11.34 -1.77
C LYS A 141 0.40 11.53 -1.50
N ASP A 142 0.91 12.68 -1.88
CA ASP A 142 2.25 13.11 -1.52
C ASP A 142 2.42 13.09 0.00
N TRP A 143 3.53 12.52 0.46
CA TRP A 143 3.83 12.34 1.88
C TRP A 143 3.89 13.65 2.68
N PHE A 144 4.30 14.73 2.01
CA PHE A 144 4.60 15.98 2.68
C PHE A 144 3.43 16.97 2.69
N ASP A 145 2.67 17.04 1.60
CA ASP A 145 1.61 18.05 1.45
C ASP A 145 0.21 17.46 1.15
N GLY A 146 0.13 16.13 0.95
CA GLY A 146 -1.14 15.45 0.71
C GLY A 146 -1.75 15.68 -0.68
N THR A 147 -1.04 16.32 -1.61
CA THR A 147 -1.51 16.47 -2.99
C THR A 147 -1.56 15.11 -3.71
N PRO A 148 -2.42 14.95 -4.75
CA PRO A 148 -2.46 13.71 -5.51
C PRO A 148 -1.09 13.34 -6.08
N CYS A 149 -0.62 12.13 -5.80
CA CYS A 149 0.69 11.65 -6.24
C CYS A 149 0.69 10.13 -6.41
N GLU A 150 1.27 9.66 -7.51
CA GLU A 150 1.41 8.22 -7.80
C GLU A 150 2.88 7.82 -8.04
N ARG A 151 3.83 8.67 -7.66
CA ARG A 151 5.26 8.45 -7.82
C ARG A 151 5.87 8.01 -6.49
N TYR A 152 6.42 6.78 -6.44
CA TYR A 152 7.15 6.28 -5.28
C TYR A 152 8.64 6.59 -5.33
N VAL A 153 9.18 6.92 -4.15
CA VAL A 153 10.62 6.91 -3.86
C VAL A 153 10.87 6.16 -2.56
N ASN A 154 12.08 5.64 -2.40
CA ASN A 154 12.53 5.17 -1.09
C ASN A 154 13.11 6.35 -0.31
N CYS A 155 12.81 6.44 0.98
CA CYS A 155 13.39 7.41 1.89
C CYS A 155 14.92 7.49 1.71
N GLY A 156 15.47 8.70 1.69
CA GLY A 156 16.91 8.94 1.53
C GLY A 156 17.75 8.28 2.62
N ASN A 157 17.23 8.14 3.84
CA ASN A 157 17.91 7.41 4.90
C ASN A 157 17.89 5.89 4.61
N PRO A 158 19.06 5.26 4.34
CA PRO A 158 19.14 3.84 3.97
C PRO A 158 18.67 2.88 5.07
N PHE A 159 18.70 3.29 6.33
CA PHE A 159 18.23 2.47 7.45
C PHE A 159 16.72 2.54 7.66
N CYS A 160 16.09 3.65 7.28
CA CYS A 160 14.63 3.79 7.24
C CYS A 160 14.05 3.12 6.02
N ASN A 161 14.52 3.48 4.85
CA ASN A 161 14.15 2.95 3.54
C ASN A 161 12.63 2.84 3.29
N ARG A 162 11.83 3.67 3.98
CA ARG A 162 10.37 3.70 3.80
C ARG A 162 10.03 4.10 2.36
N ARG A 163 9.06 3.43 1.75
CA ARG A 163 8.46 3.87 0.49
C ARG A 163 7.48 5.00 0.77
N ILE A 164 7.67 6.13 0.11
CA ILE A 164 6.80 7.30 0.20
C ILE A 164 6.40 7.75 -1.20
N LEU A 165 5.14 8.18 -1.33
CA LEU A 165 4.68 8.89 -2.53
C LEU A 165 5.14 10.35 -2.42
N THR A 166 5.80 10.87 -3.45
CA THR A 166 6.20 12.27 -3.48
C THR A 166 6.47 12.77 -4.89
N SER A 167 6.16 14.04 -5.14
CA SER A 167 6.54 14.77 -6.35
C SER A 167 8.06 14.98 -6.39
N GLU A 168 8.59 15.29 -7.57
CA GLU A 168 10.01 15.64 -7.70
C GLU A 168 10.34 16.92 -6.92
N GLU A 169 9.42 17.89 -6.91
CA GLU A 169 9.57 19.14 -6.15
C GLU A 169 9.68 18.88 -4.65
N ASN A 170 8.78 18.08 -4.09
CA ASN A 170 8.82 17.73 -2.66
C ASN A 170 9.98 16.79 -2.31
N GLU A 171 10.37 15.89 -3.21
CA GLU A 171 11.58 15.09 -3.04
C GLU A 171 12.82 15.97 -2.86
N ASP A 172 12.99 16.97 -3.72
CA ASP A 172 14.09 17.95 -3.64
C ASP A 172 13.99 18.79 -2.36
N LYS A 173 12.82 19.37 -2.10
CA LYS A 173 12.56 20.25 -0.95
C LYS A 173 12.82 19.58 0.39
N TYR A 174 12.43 18.30 0.53
CA TYR A 174 12.53 17.51 1.76
C TYR A 174 13.72 16.53 1.75
N LEU A 175 14.68 16.70 0.83
CA LEU A 175 15.88 15.87 0.73
C LEU A 175 15.57 14.36 0.70
N ARG A 176 14.45 13.97 0.12
CA ARG A 176 13.91 12.57 0.11
C ARG A 176 13.80 11.96 1.50
N GLY A 177 13.78 12.73 2.58
CA GLY A 177 13.72 12.24 3.96
C GLY A 177 12.31 12.28 4.54
N CYS A 178 11.74 11.13 4.91
CA CYS A 178 10.35 11.03 5.39
C CYS A 178 10.11 11.65 6.78
N SER A 179 11.16 11.94 7.53
CA SER A 179 11.15 12.66 8.80
C SER A 179 12.38 13.56 8.89
N HIS A 180 12.42 14.43 9.90
CA HIS A 180 13.59 15.28 10.16
C HIS A 180 14.86 14.44 10.28
N GLU A 181 14.88 13.40 11.12
CA GLU A 181 16.05 12.53 11.33
C GLU A 181 16.52 11.88 10.03
N CYS A 182 15.58 11.59 9.12
CA CYS A 182 15.94 11.03 7.82
C CYS A 182 16.54 12.08 6.88
N ARG A 183 16.08 13.34 6.96
CA ARG A 183 16.63 14.44 6.14
C ARG A 183 18.07 14.78 6.52
N VAL A 184 18.35 14.85 7.82
CA VAL A 184 19.68 15.20 8.35
C VAL A 184 20.61 14.00 8.53
N HIS A 185 20.18 12.80 8.14
CA HIS A 185 20.99 11.60 8.33
C HIS A 185 22.29 11.67 7.53
N PRO A 186 23.48 11.39 8.15
CA PRO A 186 24.80 11.56 7.51
C PRO A 186 24.96 10.75 6.20
N ARG A 187 24.21 9.67 6.04
CA ARG A 187 24.18 8.84 4.84
C ARG A 187 22.87 8.98 4.06
N ASN A 188 22.29 10.18 4.03
CA ASN A 188 21.14 10.44 3.19
C ASN A 188 21.55 10.32 1.72
N ARG A 189 20.99 9.31 1.04
CA ARG A 189 21.28 9.00 -0.37
C ARG A 189 21.00 10.16 -1.32
N TYR A 190 19.93 10.94 -1.06
CA TYR A 190 19.60 12.11 -1.88
C TYR A 190 20.73 13.16 -1.81
N VAL A 191 21.23 13.42 -0.60
CA VAL A 191 22.35 14.35 -0.36
C VAL A 191 23.63 13.85 -1.04
N GLU A 192 23.93 12.55 -0.92
CA GLU A 192 25.09 11.92 -1.55
C GLU A 192 24.99 11.94 -3.09
N GLU A 193 23.84 11.56 -3.66
CA GLU A 193 23.60 11.51 -5.11
C GLU A 193 23.70 12.89 -5.78
N HIS A 194 23.28 13.95 -5.07
CA HIS A 194 23.34 15.33 -5.58
C HIS A 194 24.58 16.10 -5.13
N ASN A 195 25.50 15.46 -4.39
CA ASN A 195 26.73 16.06 -3.85
C ASN A 195 26.48 17.36 -3.06
N LEU A 196 25.38 17.40 -2.28
CA LEU A 196 25.01 18.60 -1.51
C LEU A 196 25.97 18.81 -0.34
N SER A 197 26.45 20.06 -0.20
CA SER A 197 27.19 20.50 0.97
C SER A 197 26.29 20.66 2.20
N GLN A 198 26.89 20.71 3.39
CA GLN A 198 26.14 20.97 4.63
C GLN A 198 25.43 22.34 4.61
N ALA A 199 25.99 23.34 3.93
CA ALA A 199 25.36 24.65 3.77
C ALA A 199 24.09 24.54 2.91
N GLU A 200 24.12 23.84 1.78
CA GLU A 200 22.97 23.62 0.91
C GLU A 200 21.88 22.77 1.59
N VAL A 201 22.27 21.79 2.39
CA VAL A 201 21.33 21.05 3.24
C VAL A 201 20.64 21.97 4.24
N ALA A 202 21.40 22.84 4.93
CA ALA A 202 20.86 23.79 5.89
C ALA A 202 19.91 24.80 5.24
N GLU A 203 20.25 25.31 4.04
CA GLU A 203 19.36 26.20 3.27
C GLU A 203 18.03 25.53 2.93
N ARG A 204 18.03 24.28 2.49
CA ARG A 204 16.80 23.53 2.16
C ARG A 204 15.96 23.26 3.41
N LEU A 205 16.59 22.90 4.53
CA LEU A 205 15.88 22.73 5.80
C LEU A 205 15.22 24.04 6.26
N ALA A 206 15.91 25.17 6.12
CA ALA A 206 15.35 26.48 6.47
C ALA A 206 14.10 26.84 5.67
N VAL A 207 14.01 26.44 4.39
CA VAL A 207 12.81 26.63 3.56
C VAL A 207 11.56 25.93 4.12
N ILE A 208 11.75 24.82 4.82
CA ILE A 208 10.67 24.06 5.47
C ILE A 208 10.54 24.34 6.97
N GLY A 209 11.27 25.37 7.49
CA GLY A 209 11.23 25.74 8.90
C GLY A 209 11.98 24.77 9.82
N GLU A 210 12.98 24.07 9.32
CA GLU A 210 13.81 23.13 10.09
C GLU A 210 15.27 23.58 10.12
N THR A 211 16.02 23.08 11.09
CA THR A 211 17.48 23.27 11.21
C THR A 211 18.18 21.92 11.29
N LEU A 212 19.51 21.91 11.14
CA LEU A 212 20.33 20.69 11.22
C LEU A 212 20.23 19.97 12.57
N ASP A 213 20.00 20.69 13.65
CA ASP A 213 19.89 20.14 15.03
C ASP A 213 18.45 19.81 15.44
N GLY A 214 17.46 20.03 14.57
CA GLY A 214 16.06 19.69 14.81
C GLY A 214 15.29 20.73 15.60
N THR A 215 15.83 21.90 15.83
CA THR A 215 15.07 23.04 16.35
C THR A 215 14.19 23.62 15.23
N LEU A 216 13.03 24.18 15.59
CA LEU A 216 12.24 24.96 14.63
C LEU A 216 12.96 26.28 14.33
N ALA A 217 13.11 26.60 13.06
CA ALA A 217 13.76 27.83 12.61
C ALA A 217 12.87 29.05 12.83
#